data_263fccf8433602393aa1df9237a5aeff
#
_entry.id   263fccf8433602393aa1df9237a5aeff
#
_cell.length_a   1.000
_cell.length_b   1.000
_cell.length_c   1.000
_cell.angle_alpha   90.00
_cell.angle_beta   90.00
_cell.angle_gamma   90.00
#
_symmetry.space_group_name_H-M   'P 1'
#
loop_
_entity.id
_entity.type
_entity.pdbx_description
1 polymer ?
#
loop_
_entity_poly.entity_id
_entity_poly.type
_entity_poly.pdbx_seq_one_letter_code
_entity_poly.pdbx_strand_id
1 'polypeptide(L)'
;PVASSRSTSPVTMTSLIDTSFDGHVHTKLCHHAVGEMEEYVQQAIRRGLRTLCFMEHLETEIAYQPPCWLEDEDFAVYFNEGHRLKHRYHGQIEIRLGVEMGFNPLALEAIEQRLARFPIERVGLSCHFHLHDGIHLNLLSRRKQSLDRLAALGAETVITTYLETLIQAVNRMPCDVLCHLDAVLRHLPGISFNTSHRQQVIRLLDAIKARGVALEINTSGFDYRGSPFPAAWIITEALQRDIPLQAGSDAHQPPDVGRYFAQLPDYLESLRPS
;
A
#
# COMPACT_ATOMS: atom_id res chain seq x y z
N PRO A 1 -4.62 -61.27 4.32
CA PRO A 1 -4.78 -59.95 4.89
C PRO A 1 -4.13 -58.93 3.97
N VAL A 2 -5.00 -58.16 3.30
CA VAL A 2 -4.57 -57.09 2.37
C VAL A 2 -4.36 -55.85 3.20
N ALA A 3 -3.13 -55.36 3.23
CA ALA A 3 -2.79 -54.09 3.87
C ALA A 3 -3.33 -52.94 3.01
N SER A 4 -4.29 -52.20 3.55
CA SER A 4 -4.81 -50.95 2.97
C SER A 4 -3.80 -49.85 3.17
N SER A 5 -3.11 -49.45 2.11
CA SER A 5 -2.27 -48.26 2.10
C SER A 5 -3.18 -47.00 2.10
N ARG A 6 -3.25 -46.29 3.22
CA ARG A 6 -3.87 -44.97 3.29
C ARG A 6 -2.99 -43.99 2.52
N SER A 7 -3.46 -43.57 1.37
CA SER A 7 -2.92 -42.43 0.63
C SER A 7 -3.22 -41.17 1.45
N THR A 8 -2.20 -40.60 2.07
CA THR A 8 -2.24 -39.24 2.63
C THR A 8 -2.11 -38.28 1.47
N SER A 9 -3.24 -37.71 1.04
CA SER A 9 -3.21 -36.56 0.13
C SER A 9 -2.39 -35.44 0.77
N PRO A 10 -1.49 -34.76 0.04
CA PRO A 10 -0.75 -33.65 0.58
C PRO A 10 -1.74 -32.54 0.97
N VAL A 11 -1.70 -32.10 2.22
CA VAL A 11 -2.37 -30.89 2.67
C VAL A 11 -1.77 -29.76 1.86
N THR A 12 -2.51 -29.22 0.91
CA THR A 12 -2.15 -28.00 0.19
C THR A 12 -2.07 -26.88 1.23
N MET A 13 -0.85 -26.52 1.65
CA MET A 13 -0.64 -25.36 2.49
C MET A 13 -1.13 -24.13 1.71
N THR A 14 -2.18 -23.50 2.21
CA THR A 14 -2.65 -22.23 1.65
C THR A 14 -1.53 -21.21 1.78
N SER A 15 -1.11 -20.63 0.66
CA SER A 15 -0.10 -19.58 0.64
C SER A 15 -0.56 -18.40 1.52
N LEU A 16 0.34 -17.85 2.33
CA LEU A 16 0.07 -16.69 3.19
C LEU A 16 -0.27 -15.42 2.40
N ILE A 17 0.08 -15.38 1.12
CA ILE A 17 -0.12 -14.23 0.24
C ILE A 17 -0.34 -14.69 -1.21
N ASP A 18 -1.19 -14.01 -1.93
CA ASP A 18 -1.38 -14.22 -3.38
C ASP A 18 -0.39 -13.36 -4.18
N THR A 19 0.65 -13.97 -4.71
CA THR A 19 1.66 -13.33 -5.57
C THR A 19 1.26 -13.23 -7.03
N SER A 20 0.08 -13.71 -7.40
CA SER A 20 -0.51 -13.50 -8.72
C SER A 20 -1.36 -12.22 -8.81
N PHE A 21 -1.48 -11.49 -7.71
CA PHE A 21 -2.17 -10.22 -7.58
C PHE A 21 -1.20 -9.12 -7.19
N ASP A 22 -0.99 -8.13 -8.07
CA ASP A 22 -0.32 -6.89 -7.71
C ASP A 22 -1.38 -5.86 -7.33
N GLY A 23 -1.47 -5.58 -6.04
CA GLY A 23 -2.53 -4.75 -5.46
C GLY A 23 -2.22 -3.27 -5.40
N HIS A 24 -1.04 -2.80 -5.91
CA HIS A 24 -0.63 -1.41 -5.76
C HIS A 24 0.30 -0.97 -6.89
N VAL A 25 -0.27 -0.27 -7.87
CA VAL A 25 0.44 0.23 -9.05
C VAL A 25 -0.06 1.61 -9.41
N HIS A 26 0.85 2.54 -9.73
CA HIS A 26 0.56 3.91 -10.14
C HIS A 26 0.64 4.09 -11.65
N THR A 27 0.23 5.25 -12.16
CA THR A 27 0.36 5.66 -13.55
C THR A 27 1.05 7.03 -13.64
N LYS A 28 1.43 7.44 -14.84
CA LYS A 28 2.04 8.77 -15.05
C LYS A 28 1.18 9.95 -14.63
N LEU A 29 -0.13 9.73 -14.38
CA LEU A 29 -1.06 10.78 -13.95
C LEU A 29 -0.74 11.29 -12.54
N CYS A 30 -0.03 10.53 -11.71
CA CYS A 30 0.46 11.01 -10.41
C CYS A 30 1.66 11.98 -10.50
N HIS A 31 2.13 12.31 -11.73
CA HIS A 31 3.22 13.24 -12.04
C HIS A 31 4.62 12.81 -11.60
N HIS A 32 4.79 11.63 -11.04
CA HIS A 32 6.10 11.09 -10.65
C HIS A 32 6.32 9.62 -11.05
N ALA A 33 5.32 8.98 -11.65
CA ALA A 33 5.48 7.72 -12.36
C ALA A 33 5.70 7.96 -13.86
N VAL A 34 6.20 6.95 -14.57
CA VAL A 34 6.52 6.99 -16.00
C VAL A 34 5.92 5.80 -16.74
N GLY A 35 5.76 5.93 -18.05
CA GLY A 35 5.17 4.91 -18.89
C GLY A 35 3.65 5.04 -19.04
N GLU A 36 3.12 4.43 -20.11
CA GLU A 36 1.68 4.41 -20.37
C GLU A 36 1.01 3.31 -19.53
N MET A 37 -0.24 3.53 -19.10
CA MET A 37 -1.00 2.59 -18.30
C MET A 37 -1.04 1.18 -18.91
N GLU A 38 -1.10 1.10 -20.24
CA GLU A 38 -1.07 -0.16 -20.98
C GLU A 38 0.25 -0.94 -20.83
N GLU A 39 1.39 -0.25 -20.69
CA GLU A 39 2.70 -0.88 -20.52
C GLU A 39 2.78 -1.65 -19.18
N TYR A 40 2.13 -1.14 -18.14
CA TYR A 40 2.00 -1.83 -16.84
C TYR A 40 1.16 -3.11 -16.98
N VAL A 41 0.04 -3.05 -17.71
CA VAL A 41 -0.80 -4.23 -17.98
C VAL A 41 -0.01 -5.28 -18.74
N GLN A 42 0.71 -4.89 -19.79
CA GLN A 42 1.55 -5.81 -20.55
C GLN A 42 2.66 -6.42 -19.71
N GLN A 43 3.24 -5.65 -18.81
CA GLN A 43 4.25 -6.16 -17.89
C GLN A 43 3.66 -7.13 -16.86
N ALA A 44 2.47 -6.87 -16.35
CA ALA A 44 1.76 -7.79 -15.46
C ALA A 44 1.50 -9.14 -16.14
N ILE A 45 1.05 -9.12 -17.40
CA ILE A 45 0.86 -10.32 -18.22
C ILE A 45 2.18 -11.07 -18.41
N ARG A 46 3.27 -10.37 -18.80
CA ARG A 46 4.60 -10.98 -18.95
C ARG A 46 5.10 -11.65 -17.66
N ARG A 47 4.73 -11.12 -16.50
CA ARG A 47 5.06 -11.68 -15.20
C ARG A 47 4.12 -12.80 -14.75
N GLY A 48 3.09 -13.11 -15.53
CA GLY A 48 2.11 -14.15 -15.22
C GLY A 48 1.14 -13.76 -14.09
N LEU A 49 0.95 -12.46 -13.85
CA LEU A 49 -0.05 -12.00 -12.88
C LEU A 49 -1.46 -12.25 -13.42
N ARG A 50 -2.37 -12.62 -12.53
CA ARG A 50 -3.79 -12.81 -12.84
C ARG A 50 -4.59 -11.53 -12.65
N THR A 51 -4.16 -10.69 -11.72
CA THR A 51 -4.85 -9.45 -11.36
C THR A 51 -3.84 -8.32 -11.16
N LEU A 52 -4.15 -7.16 -11.72
CA LEU A 52 -3.42 -5.91 -11.54
C LEU A 52 -4.39 -4.85 -11.01
N CYS A 53 -4.08 -4.24 -9.87
CA CYS A 53 -4.83 -3.12 -9.33
C CYS A 53 -4.05 -1.83 -9.47
N PHE A 54 -4.54 -0.91 -10.30
CA PHE A 54 -4.08 0.47 -10.26
C PHE A 54 -4.63 1.14 -9.01
N MET A 55 -3.78 1.86 -8.29
CA MET A 55 -4.14 2.57 -7.06
C MET A 55 -3.57 3.99 -7.11
N GLU A 56 -4.24 4.87 -7.84
CA GLU A 56 -3.76 6.24 -8.00
C GLU A 56 -3.94 7.08 -6.73
N HIS A 57 -3.00 8.00 -6.53
CA HIS A 57 -3.02 8.91 -5.40
C HIS A 57 -4.26 9.80 -5.40
N LEU A 58 -5.04 9.72 -4.32
CA LEU A 58 -6.15 10.60 -4.00
C LEU A 58 -5.82 11.37 -2.72
N GLU A 59 -5.30 12.59 -2.89
CA GLU A 59 -5.03 13.51 -1.78
C GLU A 59 -6.09 14.62 -1.77
N THR A 60 -6.55 15.03 -0.61
CA THR A 60 -7.65 15.98 -0.48
C THR A 60 -7.28 17.12 0.47
N GLU A 61 -7.44 18.36 -0.01
CA GLU A 61 -7.12 19.58 0.74
C GLU A 61 -5.68 19.61 1.26
N ILE A 62 -4.72 19.13 0.47
CA ILE A 62 -3.30 19.14 0.81
C ILE A 62 -2.63 20.40 0.23
N ALA A 63 -2.09 21.24 1.11
CA ALA A 63 -1.30 22.41 0.73
C ALA A 63 0.17 22.02 0.47
N TYR A 64 0.43 21.47 -0.73
CA TYR A 64 1.77 21.05 -1.18
C TYR A 64 1.93 21.29 -2.68
N GLN A 65 3.13 21.68 -3.12
CA GLN A 65 3.42 21.97 -4.52
C GLN A 65 4.79 21.42 -4.97
N PRO A 66 4.90 20.95 -6.22
CA PRO A 66 3.78 20.63 -7.12
C PRO A 66 2.97 19.43 -6.59
N PRO A 67 1.71 19.29 -7.02
CA PRO A 67 0.91 18.13 -6.62
C PRO A 67 1.56 16.84 -7.16
N CYS A 68 1.44 15.76 -6.38
CA CYS A 68 1.89 14.43 -6.75
C CYS A 68 0.73 13.41 -6.63
N TRP A 69 -0.46 13.85 -7.00
CA TRP A 69 -1.71 13.10 -6.98
C TRP A 69 -2.58 13.53 -8.16
N LEU A 70 -3.68 12.80 -8.39
CA LEU A 70 -4.65 13.12 -9.42
C LEU A 70 -5.62 14.21 -8.95
N GLU A 71 -5.82 15.19 -9.80
CA GLU A 71 -6.96 16.10 -9.69
C GLU A 71 -8.23 15.47 -10.31
N ASP A 72 -9.37 16.09 -10.13
CA ASP A 72 -10.66 15.50 -10.56
C ASP A 72 -10.74 15.26 -12.07
N GLU A 73 -10.10 16.09 -12.88
CA GLU A 73 -10.01 15.95 -14.34
C GLU A 73 -9.15 14.73 -14.73
N ASP A 74 -8.09 14.46 -14.00
CA ASP A 74 -7.18 13.31 -14.24
C ASP A 74 -7.90 11.99 -13.95
N PHE A 75 -8.79 11.96 -12.96
CA PHE A 75 -9.59 10.77 -12.67
C PHE A 75 -10.51 10.39 -13.85
N ALA A 76 -11.03 11.35 -14.61
CA ALA A 76 -11.79 11.03 -15.82
C ALA A 76 -10.91 10.32 -16.86
N VAL A 77 -9.67 10.77 -17.06
CA VAL A 77 -8.70 10.14 -17.96
C VAL A 77 -8.33 8.74 -17.44
N TYR A 78 -8.04 8.62 -16.15
CA TYR A 78 -7.70 7.38 -15.47
C TYR A 78 -8.76 6.30 -15.65
N PHE A 79 -10.00 6.58 -15.32
CA PHE A 79 -11.10 5.62 -15.43
C PHE A 79 -11.43 5.28 -16.89
N ASN A 80 -11.41 6.26 -17.80
CA ASN A 80 -11.64 5.99 -19.22
C ASN A 80 -10.59 5.04 -19.81
N GLU A 81 -9.30 5.31 -19.55
CA GLU A 81 -8.23 4.45 -20.01
C GLU A 81 -8.28 3.07 -19.33
N GLY A 82 -8.53 3.04 -18.03
CA GLY A 82 -8.69 1.80 -17.30
C GLY A 82 -9.80 0.90 -17.86
N HIS A 83 -10.97 1.47 -18.18
CA HIS A 83 -12.06 0.73 -18.79
C HIS A 83 -11.70 0.24 -20.20
N ARG A 84 -11.01 1.06 -21.00
CA ARG A 84 -10.49 0.64 -22.31
C ARG A 84 -9.58 -0.58 -22.18
N LEU A 85 -8.67 -0.56 -21.21
CA LEU A 85 -7.74 -1.66 -20.96
C LEU A 85 -8.43 -2.91 -20.42
N LYS A 86 -9.42 -2.76 -19.52
CA LYS A 86 -10.25 -3.90 -19.07
C LYS A 86 -10.91 -4.61 -20.23
N HIS A 87 -11.48 -3.86 -21.18
CA HIS A 87 -12.09 -4.44 -22.36
C HIS A 87 -11.05 -5.12 -23.28
N ARG A 88 -9.92 -4.43 -23.54
CA ARG A 88 -8.88 -4.92 -24.44
C ARG A 88 -8.22 -6.22 -23.95
N TYR A 89 -7.99 -6.32 -22.64
CA TYR A 89 -7.27 -7.46 -22.05
C TYR A 89 -8.20 -8.45 -21.33
N HIS A 90 -9.52 -8.36 -21.62
CA HIS A 90 -10.50 -9.30 -21.09
C HIS A 90 -10.08 -10.76 -21.34
N GLY A 91 -10.14 -11.59 -20.30
CA GLY A 91 -9.75 -13.00 -20.37
C GLY A 91 -8.23 -13.26 -20.30
N GLN A 92 -7.38 -12.21 -20.32
CA GLN A 92 -5.93 -12.33 -20.17
C GLN A 92 -5.48 -11.94 -18.75
N ILE A 93 -6.05 -10.87 -18.22
CA ILE A 93 -5.77 -10.36 -16.88
C ILE A 93 -6.99 -9.62 -16.34
N GLU A 94 -7.25 -9.73 -15.06
CA GLU A 94 -8.19 -8.87 -14.34
C GLU A 94 -7.53 -7.54 -14.01
N ILE A 95 -8.14 -6.43 -14.41
CA ILE A 95 -7.67 -5.07 -14.07
C ILE A 95 -8.66 -4.46 -13.09
N ARG A 96 -8.18 -3.93 -11.97
CA ARG A 96 -8.96 -3.16 -11.00
C ARG A 96 -8.53 -1.72 -10.97
N LEU A 97 -9.50 -0.82 -10.76
CA LEU A 97 -9.29 0.62 -10.73
C LEU A 97 -9.61 1.14 -9.34
N GLY A 98 -8.58 1.32 -8.55
CA GLY A 98 -8.64 1.79 -7.17
C GLY A 98 -7.97 3.14 -6.97
N VAL A 99 -7.89 3.54 -5.72
CA VAL A 99 -7.15 4.72 -5.28
C VAL A 99 -6.33 4.41 -4.04
N GLU A 100 -5.16 5.00 -3.94
CA GLU A 100 -4.44 5.16 -2.69
C GLU A 100 -4.86 6.47 -2.05
N MET A 101 -5.76 6.37 -1.08
CA MET A 101 -6.31 7.51 -0.37
C MET A 101 -5.32 8.00 0.69
N GLY A 102 -4.76 9.17 0.50
CA GLY A 102 -3.98 9.89 1.52
C GLY A 102 -4.93 10.52 2.54
N PHE A 103 -4.81 10.09 3.79
CA PHE A 103 -5.69 10.59 4.84
C PHE A 103 -5.27 11.97 5.35
N ASN A 104 -6.18 12.93 5.25
CA ASN A 104 -6.09 14.24 5.87
C ASN A 104 -7.17 14.37 6.96
N PRO A 105 -6.81 14.44 8.25
CA PRO A 105 -7.80 14.51 9.34
C PRO A 105 -8.66 15.77 9.32
N LEU A 106 -8.27 16.81 8.57
CA LEU A 106 -9.04 18.05 8.43
C LEU A 106 -10.04 18.02 7.27
N ALA A 107 -9.95 17.02 6.37
CA ALA A 107 -10.71 16.95 5.13
C ALA A 107 -11.65 15.72 5.04
N LEU A 108 -12.10 15.18 6.15
CA LEU A 108 -12.89 13.92 6.21
C LEU A 108 -14.07 13.92 5.25
N GLU A 109 -14.93 14.94 5.34
CA GLU A 109 -16.11 15.04 4.50
C GLU A 109 -15.76 15.18 3.02
N ALA A 110 -14.73 15.96 2.70
CA ALA A 110 -14.27 16.14 1.33
C ALA A 110 -13.68 14.84 0.74
N ILE A 111 -12.96 14.05 1.56
CA ILE A 111 -12.47 12.72 1.15
C ILE A 111 -13.66 11.79 0.87
N GLU A 112 -14.65 11.71 1.76
CA GLU A 112 -15.84 10.88 1.58
C GLU A 112 -16.60 11.25 0.30
N GLN A 113 -16.77 12.56 0.03
CA GLN A 113 -17.41 13.05 -1.19
C GLN A 113 -16.63 12.64 -2.45
N ARG A 114 -15.29 12.75 -2.43
CA ARG A 114 -14.46 12.34 -3.57
C ARG A 114 -14.49 10.82 -3.79
N LEU A 115 -14.43 10.02 -2.73
CA LEU A 115 -14.58 8.57 -2.83
C LEU A 115 -15.92 8.14 -3.40
N ALA A 116 -17.00 8.84 -3.03
CA ALA A 116 -18.34 8.55 -3.54
C ALA A 116 -18.57 9.03 -5.00
N ARG A 117 -17.78 9.99 -5.48
CA ARG A 117 -17.94 10.59 -6.81
C ARG A 117 -17.43 9.70 -7.95
N PHE A 118 -16.41 8.88 -7.69
CA PHE A 118 -15.74 8.10 -8.73
C PHE A 118 -16.06 6.61 -8.60
N PRO A 119 -16.02 5.83 -9.71
CA PRO A 119 -16.29 4.39 -9.70
C PRO A 119 -15.07 3.59 -9.17
N ILE A 120 -14.68 3.89 -7.95
CA ILE A 120 -13.52 3.29 -7.29
C ILE A 120 -13.86 1.85 -6.88
N GLU A 121 -13.07 0.89 -7.31
CA GLU A 121 -13.25 -0.53 -7.01
C GLU A 121 -12.45 -1.01 -5.79
N ARG A 122 -11.46 -0.24 -5.36
CA ARG A 122 -10.60 -0.55 -4.23
C ARG A 122 -10.00 0.71 -3.62
N VAL A 123 -9.94 0.74 -2.30
CA VAL A 123 -9.36 1.85 -1.54
C VAL A 123 -8.20 1.34 -0.70
N GLY A 124 -6.98 1.76 -1.05
CA GLY A 124 -5.82 1.68 -0.18
C GLY A 124 -5.77 2.91 0.72
N LEU A 125 -5.38 2.71 1.96
CA LEU A 125 -5.23 3.79 2.94
C LEU A 125 -3.75 4.08 3.17
N SER A 126 -3.39 5.34 3.10
CA SER A 126 -2.04 5.83 3.39
C SER A 126 -2.06 7.16 4.15
N CYS A 127 -0.90 7.60 4.62
CA CYS A 127 -0.67 8.93 5.16
C CYS A 127 0.64 9.47 4.60
N HIS A 128 0.56 10.33 3.60
CA HIS A 128 1.73 10.86 2.91
C HIS A 128 2.20 12.21 3.46
N PHE A 129 1.33 12.90 4.18
CA PHE A 129 1.59 14.26 4.64
C PHE A 129 1.43 14.40 6.15
N HIS A 130 2.38 15.08 6.76
CA HIS A 130 2.33 15.52 8.15
C HIS A 130 1.92 16.99 8.18
N LEU A 131 0.83 17.29 8.89
CA LEU A 131 0.38 18.67 9.09
C LEU A 131 1.12 19.29 10.28
N HIS A 132 1.83 20.40 10.05
CA HIS A 132 2.49 21.18 11.07
C HIS A 132 2.37 22.67 10.78
N ASP A 133 1.84 23.43 11.73
CA ASP A 133 1.63 24.88 11.62
C ASP A 133 0.94 25.32 10.31
N GLY A 134 -0.10 24.56 9.90
CA GLY A 134 -0.86 24.83 8.69
C GLY A 134 -0.15 24.46 7.37
N ILE A 135 1.00 23.81 7.44
CA ILE A 135 1.79 23.36 6.29
C ILE A 135 1.79 21.84 6.23
N HIS A 136 1.54 21.29 5.03
CA HIS A 136 1.67 19.86 4.78
C HIS A 136 3.10 19.50 4.36
N LEU A 137 3.78 18.70 5.17
CA LEU A 137 5.13 18.19 4.93
C LEU A 137 5.03 16.77 4.35
N ASN A 138 5.54 16.58 3.14
CA ASN A 138 5.54 15.25 2.51
C ASN A 138 6.55 14.34 3.21
N LEU A 139 6.03 13.28 3.85
CA LEU A 139 6.80 12.28 4.62
C LEU A 139 7.68 11.39 3.74
N LEU A 140 7.33 11.24 2.47
CA LEU A 140 8.01 10.35 1.52
C LEU A 140 8.88 11.10 0.51
N SER A 141 9.02 12.42 0.67
CA SER A 141 9.82 13.26 -0.21
C SER A 141 11.32 13.08 0.03
N ARG A 142 12.09 12.98 -1.07
CA ARG A 142 13.56 13.02 -1.04
C ARG A 142 14.14 14.44 -1.09
N ARG A 143 13.28 15.45 -1.19
CA ARG A 143 13.72 16.85 -1.27
C ARG A 143 14.35 17.27 0.04
N LYS A 144 15.56 17.80 -0.02
CA LYS A 144 16.32 18.25 1.16
C LYS A 144 15.48 19.15 2.08
N GLN A 145 14.73 20.09 1.52
CA GLN A 145 13.89 20.99 2.30
C GLN A 145 12.82 20.27 3.12
N SER A 146 12.18 19.21 2.57
CA SER A 146 11.21 18.38 3.30
C SER A 146 11.91 17.62 4.42
N LEU A 147 13.04 17.01 4.13
CA LEU A 147 13.82 16.24 5.12
C LEU A 147 14.32 17.13 6.26
N ASP A 148 14.84 18.33 5.96
CA ASP A 148 15.32 19.29 6.96
C ASP A 148 14.17 19.74 7.88
N ARG A 149 12.98 20.01 7.34
CA ARG A 149 11.79 20.38 8.13
C ARG A 149 11.31 19.24 9.03
N LEU A 150 11.23 18.02 8.51
CA LEU A 150 10.86 16.84 9.29
C LEU A 150 11.88 16.56 10.40
N ALA A 151 13.17 16.71 10.09
CA ALA A 151 14.25 16.58 11.07
C ALA A 151 14.15 17.63 12.20
N ALA A 152 13.77 18.87 11.87
CA ALA A 152 13.57 19.94 12.84
C ALA A 152 12.41 19.66 13.83
N LEU A 153 11.38 18.92 13.40
CA LEU A 153 10.28 18.48 14.25
C LEU A 153 10.69 17.34 15.20
N GLY A 154 11.72 16.61 14.85
CA GLY A 154 12.18 15.43 15.55
C GLY A 154 11.41 14.15 15.16
N ALA A 155 12.16 13.08 14.94
CA ALA A 155 11.61 11.80 14.47
C ALA A 155 10.53 11.24 15.42
N GLU A 156 10.69 11.38 16.72
CA GLU A 156 9.71 10.94 17.73
C GLU A 156 8.33 11.57 17.48
N THR A 157 8.26 12.89 17.34
CA THR A 157 7.02 13.62 17.10
C THR A 157 6.37 13.20 15.77
N VAL A 158 7.17 13.14 14.70
CA VAL A 158 6.68 12.79 13.36
C VAL A 158 6.10 11.37 13.34
N ILE A 159 6.81 10.39 13.91
CA ILE A 159 6.38 8.99 13.94
C ILE A 159 5.13 8.82 14.81
N THR A 160 5.11 9.43 16.01
CA THR A 160 3.95 9.37 16.91
C THR A 160 2.70 9.90 16.22
N THR A 161 2.78 11.09 15.64
CA THR A 161 1.64 11.70 14.93
C THR A 161 1.22 10.88 13.72
N TYR A 162 2.17 10.35 12.94
CA TYR A 162 1.89 9.48 11.80
C TYR A 162 1.06 8.25 12.21
N LEU A 163 1.49 7.53 13.25
CA LEU A 163 0.78 6.34 13.72
C LEU A 163 -0.61 6.68 14.30
N GLU A 164 -0.73 7.79 15.03
CA GLU A 164 -2.04 8.28 15.52
C GLU A 164 -2.98 8.62 14.35
N THR A 165 -2.45 9.27 13.31
CA THR A 165 -3.19 9.59 12.10
C THR A 165 -3.68 8.33 11.38
N LEU A 166 -2.84 7.30 11.25
CA LEU A 166 -3.26 6.02 10.65
C LEU A 166 -4.34 5.31 11.49
N ILE A 167 -4.21 5.31 12.82
CA ILE A 167 -5.24 4.72 13.71
C ILE A 167 -6.57 5.48 13.53
N GLN A 168 -6.54 6.80 13.49
CA GLN A 168 -7.73 7.61 13.23
C GLN A 168 -8.33 7.29 11.86
N ALA A 169 -7.50 7.22 10.83
CA ALA A 169 -7.90 6.95 9.45
C ALA A 169 -8.62 5.60 9.32
N VAL A 170 -8.01 4.51 9.83
CA VAL A 170 -8.61 3.17 9.81
C VAL A 170 -9.97 3.15 10.51
N ASN A 171 -10.13 3.89 11.60
CA ASN A 171 -11.39 3.92 12.35
C ASN A 171 -12.49 4.77 11.68
N ARG A 172 -12.11 5.73 10.81
CA ARG A 172 -13.05 6.71 10.24
C ARG A 172 -13.38 6.46 8.78
N MET A 173 -12.42 5.97 7.99
CA MET A 173 -12.55 5.90 6.53
C MET A 173 -12.81 4.46 6.04
N PRO A 174 -13.57 4.29 4.96
CA PRO A 174 -13.62 3.02 4.26
C PRO A 174 -12.27 2.74 3.60
N CYS A 175 -11.72 1.54 3.81
CA CYS A 175 -10.54 1.08 3.10
C CYS A 175 -10.49 -0.44 3.06
N ASP A 176 -9.86 -0.98 2.01
CA ASP A 176 -9.67 -2.42 1.80
C ASP A 176 -8.31 -2.89 2.30
N VAL A 177 -7.31 -2.00 2.24
CA VAL A 177 -5.93 -2.32 2.58
C VAL A 177 -5.22 -1.11 3.20
N LEU A 178 -4.42 -1.34 4.24
CA LEU A 178 -3.49 -0.35 4.77
C LEU A 178 -2.17 -0.48 4.04
N CYS A 179 -1.78 0.56 3.29
CA CYS A 179 -0.56 0.61 2.49
C CYS A 179 0.68 0.83 3.34
N HIS A 180 1.81 0.26 2.96
CA HIS A 180 3.18 0.50 3.47
C HIS A 180 3.27 1.11 4.88
N LEU A 181 2.69 0.44 5.89
CA LEU A 181 2.44 0.93 7.25
C LEU A 181 3.60 1.70 7.90
N ASP A 182 4.85 1.29 7.67
CA ASP A 182 6.04 1.90 8.26
C ASP A 182 6.88 2.75 7.28
N ALA A 183 6.27 3.18 6.17
CA ALA A 183 6.95 3.99 5.15
C ALA A 183 7.44 5.36 5.69
N VAL A 184 6.91 5.84 6.80
CA VAL A 184 7.43 7.03 7.52
C VAL A 184 8.91 6.90 7.85
N LEU A 185 9.44 5.68 8.00
CA LEU A 185 10.85 5.43 8.25
C LEU A 185 11.72 5.42 6.98
N ARG A 186 11.12 5.51 5.79
CA ARG A 186 11.83 5.38 4.49
C ARG A 186 13.05 6.28 4.37
N HIS A 187 12.96 7.51 4.85
CA HIS A 187 14.03 8.52 4.76
C HIS A 187 14.58 8.94 6.12
N LEU A 188 14.43 8.10 7.15
CA LEU A 188 14.95 8.30 8.50
C LEU A 188 16.00 7.23 8.84
N PRO A 189 17.20 7.24 8.21
CA PRO A 189 18.20 6.20 8.40
C PRO A 189 18.64 6.13 9.87
N GLY A 190 18.71 4.90 10.40
CA GLY A 190 19.10 4.67 11.80
C GLY A 190 17.98 4.90 12.82
N ILE A 191 16.81 5.38 12.39
CA ILE A 191 15.63 5.51 13.25
C ILE A 191 14.79 4.24 13.18
N SER A 192 14.29 3.79 14.32
CA SER A 192 13.37 2.66 14.43
C SER A 192 12.23 3.01 15.41
N PHE A 193 11.17 2.23 15.35
CA PHE A 193 10.07 2.36 16.31
C PHE A 193 10.54 2.01 17.73
N ASN A 194 10.37 2.93 18.66
CA ASN A 194 10.58 2.72 20.09
C ASN A 194 9.43 1.92 20.72
N THR A 195 9.47 1.71 22.04
CA THR A 195 8.44 0.93 22.76
C THR A 195 7.05 1.57 22.63
N SER A 196 6.93 2.89 22.72
CA SER A 196 5.65 3.60 22.56
C SER A 196 5.10 3.46 21.14
N HIS A 197 5.93 3.65 20.13
CA HIS A 197 5.57 3.45 18.72
C HIS A 197 5.14 2.00 18.45
N ARG A 198 5.81 1.01 19.04
CA ARG A 198 5.40 -0.40 18.93
C ARG A 198 4.00 -0.64 19.49
N GLN A 199 3.68 -0.03 20.62
CA GLN A 199 2.32 -0.09 21.21
C GLN A 199 1.27 0.57 20.29
N GLN A 200 1.62 1.69 19.63
CA GLN A 200 0.74 2.32 18.64
C GLN A 200 0.53 1.41 17.42
N VAL A 201 1.58 0.77 16.91
CA VAL A 201 1.47 -0.20 15.81
C VAL A 201 0.56 -1.38 16.20
N ILE A 202 0.70 -1.93 17.43
CA ILE A 202 -0.19 -2.99 17.92
C ILE A 202 -1.65 -2.53 17.90
N ARG A 203 -1.95 -1.32 18.42
CA ARG A 203 -3.31 -0.76 18.36
C ARG A 203 -3.82 -0.57 16.94
N LEU A 204 -2.93 -0.17 16.01
CA LEU A 204 -3.27 -0.05 14.59
C LEU A 204 -3.60 -1.42 13.98
N LEU A 205 -2.80 -2.45 14.27
CA LEU A 205 -3.07 -3.82 13.82
C LEU A 205 -4.40 -4.36 14.38
N ASP A 206 -4.69 -4.09 15.65
CA ASP A 206 -5.98 -4.46 16.26
C ASP A 206 -7.14 -3.73 15.55
N ALA A 207 -6.97 -2.46 15.18
CA ALA A 207 -7.99 -1.70 14.46
C ALA A 207 -8.23 -2.24 13.03
N ILE A 208 -7.18 -2.54 12.26
CA ILE A 208 -7.34 -3.11 10.91
C ILE A 208 -7.96 -4.51 10.97
N LYS A 209 -7.60 -5.33 11.97
CA LYS A 209 -8.25 -6.64 12.19
C LYS A 209 -9.74 -6.49 12.46
N ALA A 210 -10.11 -5.59 13.39
CA ALA A 210 -11.51 -5.36 13.76
C ALA A 210 -12.35 -4.85 12.58
N ARG A 211 -11.73 -4.13 11.64
CA ARG A 211 -12.37 -3.58 10.44
C ARG A 211 -12.31 -4.51 9.23
N GLY A 212 -11.64 -5.64 9.31
CA GLY A 212 -11.44 -6.57 8.18
C GLY A 212 -10.55 -6.00 7.07
N VAL A 213 -9.70 -5.03 7.40
CA VAL A 213 -8.77 -4.39 6.46
C VAL A 213 -7.52 -5.26 6.30
N ALA A 214 -7.03 -5.43 5.08
CA ALA A 214 -5.79 -6.15 4.81
C ALA A 214 -4.56 -5.29 5.14
N LEU A 215 -3.42 -5.94 5.41
CA LEU A 215 -2.13 -5.28 5.51
C LEU A 215 -1.35 -5.49 4.21
N GLU A 216 -0.88 -4.41 3.60
CA GLU A 216 -0.02 -4.50 2.43
C GLU A 216 1.38 -4.99 2.80
N ILE A 217 1.89 -5.92 2.01
CA ILE A 217 3.31 -6.28 1.94
C ILE A 217 3.87 -5.57 0.71
N ASN A 218 4.42 -4.39 0.92
CA ASN A 218 4.88 -3.51 -0.14
C ASN A 218 6.33 -3.81 -0.50
N THR A 219 6.52 -4.34 -1.70
CA THR A 219 7.83 -4.83 -2.14
C THR A 219 8.79 -3.74 -2.58
N SER A 220 8.33 -2.47 -2.70
CA SER A 220 9.26 -1.35 -2.92
C SER A 220 10.29 -1.23 -1.80
N GLY A 221 9.96 -1.72 -0.61
CA GLY A 221 10.86 -1.72 0.54
C GLY A 221 12.19 -2.45 0.29
N PHE A 222 12.22 -3.45 -0.58
CA PHE A 222 13.46 -4.16 -0.91
C PHE A 222 14.52 -3.23 -1.50
N ASP A 223 14.12 -2.23 -2.28
CA ASP A 223 15.05 -1.26 -2.87
C ASP A 223 15.62 -0.26 -1.85
N TYR A 224 14.92 -0.07 -0.73
CA TYR A 224 15.33 0.87 0.32
C TYR A 224 16.10 0.24 1.47
N ARG A 225 15.71 -0.97 1.86
CA ARG A 225 16.22 -1.60 3.07
C ARG A 225 16.45 -3.11 2.96
N GLY A 226 16.33 -3.70 1.76
CA GLY A 226 16.53 -5.13 1.52
C GLY A 226 15.41 -6.03 2.09
N SER A 227 14.28 -5.43 2.49
CA SER A 227 13.09 -6.13 2.99
C SER A 227 11.83 -5.31 2.66
N PRO A 228 10.63 -5.93 2.60
CA PRO A 228 9.42 -5.18 2.27
C PRO A 228 9.02 -4.21 3.39
N PHE A 229 8.08 -3.31 3.10
CA PHE A 229 7.27 -2.66 4.10
C PHE A 229 6.03 -3.53 4.40
N PRO A 230 5.59 -3.63 5.67
CA PRO A 230 6.26 -3.17 6.88
C PRO A 230 7.40 -4.11 7.34
N ALA A 231 8.08 -3.71 8.41
CA ALA A 231 9.18 -4.48 9.02
C ALA A 231 8.72 -5.87 9.50
N ALA A 232 9.63 -6.85 9.49
CA ALA A 232 9.36 -8.25 9.83
C ALA A 232 8.54 -8.46 11.11
N TRP A 233 8.87 -7.74 12.19
CA TRP A 233 8.15 -7.87 13.46
C TRP A 233 6.67 -7.43 13.34
N ILE A 234 6.35 -6.43 12.50
CA ILE A 234 4.97 -5.98 12.25
C ILE A 234 4.21 -7.05 11.48
N ILE A 235 4.86 -7.67 10.49
CA ILE A 235 4.28 -8.78 9.73
C ILE A 235 4.00 -9.97 10.66
N THR A 236 4.94 -10.33 11.55
CA THR A 236 4.74 -11.39 12.55
C THR A 236 3.53 -11.10 13.44
N GLU A 237 3.40 -9.86 13.93
CA GLU A 237 2.23 -9.44 14.74
C GLU A 237 0.92 -9.50 13.94
N ALA A 238 0.96 -9.18 12.64
CA ALA A 238 -0.20 -9.29 11.76
C ALA A 238 -0.60 -10.76 11.53
N LEU A 239 0.37 -11.65 11.31
CA LEU A 239 0.13 -13.09 11.16
C LEU A 239 -0.47 -13.69 12.43
N GLN A 240 0.00 -13.31 13.62
CA GLN A 240 -0.56 -13.76 14.90
C GLN A 240 -2.01 -13.34 15.11
N ARG A 241 -2.46 -12.29 14.41
CA ARG A 241 -3.83 -11.77 14.44
C ARG A 241 -4.70 -12.29 13.30
N ASP A 242 -4.18 -13.16 12.45
CA ASP A 242 -4.84 -13.58 11.20
C ASP A 242 -5.31 -12.38 10.36
N ILE A 243 -4.50 -11.34 10.24
CA ILE A 243 -4.76 -10.21 9.36
C ILE A 243 -4.44 -10.64 7.93
N PRO A 244 -5.37 -10.48 6.96
CA PRO A 244 -5.09 -10.80 5.57
C PRO A 244 -3.91 -9.96 5.03
N LEU A 245 -2.98 -10.62 4.32
CA LEU A 245 -1.85 -9.95 3.68
C LEU A 245 -2.12 -9.78 2.19
N GLN A 246 -1.74 -8.64 1.63
CA GLN A 246 -1.85 -8.32 0.21
C GLN A 246 -0.50 -7.88 -0.35
N ALA A 247 -0.07 -8.44 -1.48
CA ALA A 247 1.11 -7.98 -2.17
C ALA A 247 0.84 -6.66 -2.93
N GLY A 248 1.80 -5.74 -2.86
CA GLY A 248 1.82 -4.52 -3.64
C GLY A 248 3.25 -4.19 -4.08
N SER A 249 3.44 -3.90 -5.38
CA SER A 249 4.76 -3.51 -5.89
C SER A 249 5.06 -2.03 -5.70
N ASP A 250 4.03 -1.21 -5.55
CA ASP A 250 4.11 0.25 -5.53
C ASP A 250 4.89 0.76 -6.77
N ALA A 251 4.55 0.14 -7.92
CA ALA A 251 5.26 0.37 -9.17
C ALA A 251 4.94 1.76 -9.72
N HIS A 252 6.00 2.52 -9.99
CA HIS A 252 5.95 3.85 -10.63
C HIS A 252 6.59 3.82 -12.04
N GLN A 253 6.94 2.64 -12.50
CA GLN A 253 7.40 2.35 -13.87
C GLN A 253 7.05 0.91 -14.24
N PRO A 254 6.78 0.60 -15.52
CA PRO A 254 6.33 -0.73 -15.92
C PRO A 254 7.22 -1.89 -15.46
N PRO A 255 8.57 -1.81 -15.49
CA PRO A 255 9.44 -2.89 -15.03
C PRO A 255 9.26 -3.29 -13.56
N ASP A 256 8.73 -2.40 -12.72
CA ASP A 256 8.56 -2.63 -11.28
C ASP A 256 7.30 -3.42 -10.93
N VAL A 257 6.36 -3.59 -11.85
CA VAL A 257 5.12 -4.38 -11.63
C VAL A 257 5.48 -5.78 -11.16
N GLY A 258 4.98 -6.19 -9.99
CA GLY A 258 5.24 -7.51 -9.41
C GLY A 258 6.70 -7.75 -9.00
N ARG A 259 7.51 -6.70 -8.82
CA ARG A 259 8.91 -6.84 -8.38
C ARG A 259 8.99 -7.57 -7.03
N TYR A 260 9.97 -8.45 -6.89
CA TYR A 260 10.24 -9.24 -5.69
C TYR A 260 9.12 -10.20 -5.23
N PHE A 261 8.01 -10.35 -5.96
CA PHE A 261 6.89 -11.20 -5.55
C PHE A 261 7.29 -12.67 -5.38
N ALA A 262 8.21 -13.16 -6.21
CA ALA A 262 8.71 -14.53 -6.10
C ALA A 262 9.40 -14.83 -4.75
N GLN A 263 9.87 -13.81 -4.03
CA GLN A 263 10.53 -13.96 -2.72
C GLN A 263 9.54 -13.96 -1.55
N LEU A 264 8.31 -13.44 -1.75
CA LEU A 264 7.37 -13.25 -0.65
C LEU A 264 6.93 -14.54 0.04
N PRO A 265 6.63 -15.67 -0.66
CA PRO A 265 6.20 -16.88 0.03
C PRO A 265 7.24 -17.38 1.05
N ASP A 266 8.50 -17.53 0.64
CA ASP A 266 9.58 -18.01 1.53
C ASP A 266 9.86 -17.00 2.64
N TYR A 267 9.85 -15.69 2.31
CA TYR A 267 10.05 -14.64 3.30
C TYR A 267 8.97 -14.68 4.39
N LEU A 268 7.70 -14.76 4.01
CA LEU A 268 6.59 -14.80 4.97
C LEU A 268 6.56 -16.11 5.77
N GLU A 269 6.91 -17.24 5.14
CA GLU A 269 7.00 -18.50 5.84
C GLU A 269 8.07 -18.47 6.94
N SER A 270 9.20 -17.79 6.71
CA SER A 270 10.24 -17.59 7.71
C SER A 270 9.81 -16.76 8.93
N LEU A 271 8.71 -16.00 8.80
CA LEU A 271 8.15 -15.15 9.86
C LEU A 271 6.99 -15.80 10.61
N ARG A 272 6.55 -17.01 10.23
CA ARG A 272 5.49 -17.71 10.97
C ARG A 272 5.88 -17.92 12.42
N PRO A 273 4.99 -17.60 13.36
CA PRO A 273 5.17 -18.02 14.75
C PRO A 273 5.24 -19.55 14.83
N SER A 274 6.22 -20.06 15.56
CA SER A 274 6.37 -21.50 15.86
C SER A 274 5.25 -22.01 16.77
#